data_c10f7131a1f7ac04bebbe52bafba8e40
#
_entry.id   c10f7131a1f7ac04bebbe52bafba8e40
#
_cell.length_a   1.000
_cell.length_b   1.000
_cell.length_c   1.000
_cell.angle_alpha   90.00
_cell.angle_beta   90.00
_cell.angle_gamma   90.00
#
_symmetry.space_group_name_H-M   'P 1'
#
loop_
_entity.id
_entity.type
_entity.pdbx_description
1 polymer ?
#
loop_
_entity_poly.entity_id
_entity_poly.type
_entity_poly.pdbx_seq_one_letter_code
_entity_poly.pdbx_strand_id
1 'polypeptide(L)'
;VDFVLETFGDIPHWPQLPRRTFHENMYVQYSEHMPGILLDDDEERIRVDLDDEWLEKAEGFYARFLEEDAGLFQPSVEYASGLHELLGRGPQASAWAVKGQVTGPISFGLQVTDTHLRPSLYDDMMRDVIIKNVLRHAQWQEAELKKLHPRVLVFIDEPFLSMFGSAYAAISREDVIAALEEVYTGLECWTGTHCCANTDWSLLLATSVDILALDAYGYAENLALYPGELRTFLDRGGMLAWGLIPNTGEEAEAI
;
A
#
# COMPACT_ATOMS: atom_id res chain seq x y z
N VAL A 1 13.61 10.45 10.13
CA VAL A 1 12.37 11.14 10.53
C VAL A 1 12.58 12.64 10.62
N ASP A 2 13.62 13.17 11.30
CA ASP A 2 13.85 14.63 11.43
C ASP A 2 13.85 15.34 10.09
N PHE A 3 14.60 14.85 9.11
CA PHE A 3 14.60 15.39 7.75
C PHE A 3 13.20 15.46 7.13
N VAL A 4 12.37 14.42 7.34
CA VAL A 4 10.99 14.41 6.81
C VAL A 4 10.14 15.47 7.51
N LEU A 5 10.23 15.61 8.83
CA LEU A 5 9.48 16.60 9.59
C LEU A 5 9.88 18.04 9.22
N GLU A 6 11.16 18.28 8.96
CA GLU A 6 11.67 19.59 8.56
C GLU A 6 11.31 19.96 7.12
N THR A 7 11.31 18.96 6.20
CA THR A 7 11.13 19.19 4.77
C THR A 7 9.66 19.10 4.34
N PHE A 8 8.92 18.14 4.90
CA PHE A 8 7.53 17.83 4.55
C PHE A 8 6.58 18.11 5.71
N GLY A 9 6.83 19.16 6.48
CA GLY A 9 6.13 19.49 7.71
C GLY A 9 4.62 19.70 7.57
N ASP A 10 4.12 20.04 6.37
CA ASP A 10 2.69 20.16 6.12
C ASP A 10 1.98 18.82 6.09
N ILE A 11 2.63 17.79 5.52
CA ILE A 11 2.13 16.39 5.49
C ILE A 11 3.29 15.45 5.80
N PRO A 12 3.73 15.41 7.07
CA PRO A 12 4.79 14.48 7.44
C PRO A 12 4.34 13.03 7.29
N HIS A 13 5.28 12.19 6.90
CA HIS A 13 5.11 10.77 6.73
C HIS A 13 6.29 10.02 7.36
N TRP A 14 6.14 8.73 7.62
CA TRP A 14 7.26 7.93 8.06
C TRP A 14 8.12 7.47 6.86
N PRO A 15 9.45 7.52 6.97
CA PRO A 15 10.32 7.04 5.91
C PRO A 15 10.34 5.51 5.88
N GLN A 16 10.15 4.92 4.70
CA GLN A 16 10.45 3.51 4.45
C GLN A 16 11.96 3.36 4.21
N LEU A 17 12.57 2.36 4.85
CA LEU A 17 14.03 2.19 4.87
C LEU A 17 14.47 0.82 4.30
N PRO A 18 14.12 0.48 3.05
CA PRO A 18 14.34 -0.87 2.49
C PRO A 18 15.82 -1.26 2.36
N ARG A 19 16.74 -0.28 2.50
CA ARG A 19 18.18 -0.55 2.51
C ARG A 19 18.74 -0.79 3.92
N ARG A 20 17.94 -0.60 4.97
CA ARG A 20 18.35 -0.86 6.34
C ARG A 20 18.38 -2.35 6.62
N THR A 21 17.31 -3.03 6.30
CA THR A 21 17.17 -4.50 6.40
C THR A 21 16.21 -5.02 5.33
N PHE A 22 16.33 -6.30 4.99
CA PHE A 22 15.37 -6.95 4.10
C PHE A 22 13.95 -6.91 4.64
N HIS A 23 13.75 -6.93 5.96
CA HIS A 23 12.43 -6.84 6.59
C HIS A 23 11.70 -5.51 6.31
N GLU A 24 12.43 -4.44 5.99
CA GLU A 24 11.82 -3.16 5.57
C GLU A 24 11.61 -3.03 4.04
N ASN A 25 11.85 -4.11 3.27
CA ASN A 25 11.40 -4.16 1.88
C ASN A 25 9.86 -4.05 1.83
N MET A 26 9.32 -3.30 0.87
CA MET A 26 7.88 -2.97 0.83
C MET A 26 6.95 -4.19 0.80
N TYR A 27 7.41 -5.35 0.32
CA TYR A 27 6.61 -6.58 0.31
C TYR A 27 6.78 -7.37 1.61
N VAL A 28 8.00 -7.38 2.17
CA VAL A 28 8.28 -8.09 3.42
C VAL A 28 7.67 -7.36 4.61
N GLN A 29 7.71 -6.03 4.61
CA GLN A 29 7.26 -5.16 5.69
C GLN A 29 5.82 -5.44 6.17
N TYR A 30 4.95 -5.87 5.28
CA TYR A 30 3.54 -6.16 5.60
C TYR A 30 3.23 -7.65 5.64
N SER A 31 4.24 -8.51 5.65
CA SER A 31 4.06 -9.96 5.68
C SER A 31 4.18 -10.57 7.09
N GLU A 32 4.61 -9.81 8.10
CA GLU A 32 4.97 -10.31 9.44
C GLU A 32 3.88 -11.16 10.10
N HIS A 33 2.62 -10.84 9.85
CA HIS A 33 1.48 -11.53 10.47
C HIS A 33 0.72 -12.46 9.51
N MET A 34 1.22 -12.60 8.29
CA MET A 34 0.58 -13.45 7.28
C MET A 34 0.95 -14.92 7.47
N PRO A 35 -0.02 -15.84 7.31
CA PRO A 35 0.26 -17.28 7.35
C PRO A 35 1.04 -17.71 6.11
N GLY A 36 1.84 -18.77 6.26
CA GLY A 36 2.57 -19.40 5.16
C GLY A 36 3.73 -18.59 4.58
N ILE A 37 4.11 -17.48 5.18
CA ILE A 37 5.25 -16.68 4.71
C ILE A 37 6.56 -17.42 4.97
N LEU A 38 7.39 -17.48 3.93
CA LEU A 38 8.77 -17.95 3.96
C LEU A 38 9.69 -16.79 3.62
N LEU A 39 10.56 -16.41 4.53
CA LEU A 39 11.62 -15.42 4.34
C LEU A 39 12.97 -16.13 4.25
N ASP A 40 13.77 -15.70 3.30
CA ASP A 40 15.17 -16.08 3.13
C ASP A 40 15.99 -14.80 3.15
N ASP A 41 16.58 -14.50 4.31
CA ASP A 41 17.34 -13.27 4.53
C ASP A 41 18.64 -13.23 3.74
N ASP A 42 19.25 -14.39 3.49
CA ASP A 42 20.52 -14.48 2.75
C ASP A 42 20.32 -14.17 1.26
N GLU A 43 19.19 -14.63 0.70
CA GLU A 43 18.83 -14.43 -0.71
C GLU A 43 17.88 -13.23 -0.91
N GLU A 44 17.54 -12.53 0.17
CA GLU A 44 16.55 -11.43 0.20
C GLU A 44 15.26 -11.80 -0.55
N ARG A 45 14.67 -12.95 -0.20
CA ARG A 45 13.51 -13.52 -0.92
C ARG A 45 12.34 -13.77 -0.01
N ILE A 46 11.16 -13.36 -0.46
CA ILE A 46 9.87 -13.67 0.17
C ILE A 46 9.05 -14.60 -0.73
N ARG A 47 8.44 -15.60 -0.14
CA ARG A 47 7.49 -16.52 -0.80
C ARG A 47 6.37 -16.90 0.15
N VAL A 48 5.33 -17.56 -0.38
CA VAL A 48 4.30 -18.23 0.41
C VAL A 48 4.41 -19.74 0.23
N ASP A 49 4.20 -20.48 1.31
CA ASP A 49 4.06 -21.92 1.29
C ASP A 49 2.58 -22.28 1.52
N LEU A 50 1.97 -22.85 0.49
CA LEU A 50 0.59 -23.32 0.50
C LEU A 50 0.60 -24.85 0.69
N ASP A 51 1.31 -25.31 1.71
CA ASP A 51 1.50 -26.72 2.09
C ASP A 51 0.22 -27.38 2.64
N ASP A 52 0.35 -28.62 3.09
CA ASP A 52 -0.78 -29.38 3.67
C ASP A 52 -1.33 -28.75 4.97
N GLU A 53 -0.55 -27.90 5.66
CA GLU A 53 -0.95 -27.17 6.87
C GLU A 53 -1.54 -25.79 6.56
N TRP A 54 -1.56 -25.41 5.29
CA TRP A 54 -2.02 -24.09 4.86
C TRP A 54 -3.41 -23.71 5.40
N LEU A 55 -4.36 -24.67 5.35
CA LEU A 55 -5.73 -24.43 5.80
C LEU A 55 -5.77 -24.10 7.30
N GLU A 56 -5.03 -24.83 8.15
CA GLU A 56 -4.95 -24.57 9.59
C GLU A 56 -4.30 -23.21 9.88
N LYS A 57 -3.26 -22.85 9.14
CA LYS A 57 -2.58 -21.54 9.24
C LYS A 57 -3.53 -20.41 8.86
N ALA A 58 -4.32 -20.59 7.79
CA ALA A 58 -5.33 -19.63 7.34
C ALA A 58 -6.47 -19.49 8.37
N GLU A 59 -6.96 -20.60 8.94
CA GLU A 59 -7.97 -20.56 10.02
C GLU A 59 -7.47 -19.74 11.23
N GLY A 60 -6.22 -19.91 11.63
CA GLY A 60 -5.59 -19.12 12.70
C GLY A 60 -5.51 -17.63 12.36
N PHE A 61 -5.24 -17.28 11.10
CA PHE A 61 -5.26 -15.90 10.62
C PHE A 61 -6.69 -15.32 10.68
N TYR A 62 -7.69 -16.03 10.16
CA TYR A 62 -9.08 -15.56 10.20
C TYR A 62 -9.61 -15.42 11.62
N ALA A 63 -9.24 -16.31 12.54
CA ALA A 63 -9.60 -16.16 13.94
C ALA A 63 -9.10 -14.81 14.51
N ARG A 64 -7.84 -14.46 14.27
CA ARG A 64 -7.28 -13.14 14.68
C ARG A 64 -7.96 -11.98 13.95
N PHE A 65 -8.24 -12.13 12.66
CA PHE A 65 -8.92 -11.10 11.89
C PHE A 65 -10.32 -10.79 12.45
N LEU A 66 -11.04 -11.80 12.89
CA LEU A 66 -12.39 -11.68 13.47
C LEU A 66 -12.40 -11.09 14.90
N GLU A 67 -11.27 -10.99 15.58
CA GLU A 67 -11.16 -10.28 16.86
C GLU A 67 -11.34 -8.76 16.72
N GLU A 68 -11.31 -8.24 15.50
CA GLU A 68 -11.42 -6.80 15.17
C GLU A 68 -10.39 -5.90 15.88
N ASP A 69 -9.32 -6.49 16.40
CA ASP A 69 -8.21 -5.77 17.01
C ASP A 69 -7.07 -5.61 16.00
N ALA A 70 -6.98 -4.42 15.41
CA ALA A 70 -5.90 -4.08 14.49
C ALA A 70 -4.51 -4.12 15.15
N GLY A 71 -4.43 -4.00 16.48
CA GLY A 71 -3.18 -4.11 17.24
C GLY A 71 -2.50 -5.48 17.10
N LEU A 72 -3.26 -6.53 16.78
CA LEU A 72 -2.72 -7.87 16.47
C LEU A 72 -1.93 -7.91 15.15
N PHE A 73 -2.02 -6.87 14.34
CA PHE A 73 -1.35 -6.71 13.06
C PHE A 73 -0.33 -5.56 13.06
N GLN A 74 0.08 -5.13 14.24
CA GLN A 74 1.12 -4.12 14.40
C GLN A 74 2.45 -4.62 13.81
N PRO A 75 3.04 -3.94 12.81
CA PRO A 75 4.39 -4.28 12.36
C PRO A 75 5.39 -3.98 13.48
N SER A 76 6.31 -4.90 13.71
CA SER A 76 7.37 -4.69 14.72
C SER A 76 8.36 -3.60 14.28
N VAL A 77 9.19 -3.14 15.21
CA VAL A 77 10.25 -2.14 14.92
C VAL A 77 11.24 -2.67 13.88
N GLU A 78 11.42 -3.97 13.80
CA GLU A 78 12.29 -4.62 12.81
C GLU A 78 11.77 -4.41 11.38
N TYR A 79 10.44 -4.46 11.20
CA TYR A 79 9.77 -4.31 9.92
C TYR A 79 9.43 -2.86 9.56
N ALA A 80 9.30 -1.96 10.54
CA ALA A 80 8.85 -0.58 10.31
C ALA A 80 9.50 0.44 11.27
N SER A 81 10.84 0.47 11.32
CA SER A 81 11.56 1.35 12.25
C SER A 81 11.23 2.82 12.06
N GLY A 82 11.09 3.27 10.80
CA GLY A 82 10.72 4.65 10.48
C GLY A 82 9.34 5.05 10.99
N LEU A 83 8.37 4.12 10.97
CA LEU A 83 7.03 4.34 11.51
C LEU A 83 7.06 4.48 13.03
N HIS A 84 7.69 3.55 13.73
CA HIS A 84 7.83 3.60 15.18
C HIS A 84 8.57 4.85 15.67
N GLU A 85 9.59 5.29 14.92
CA GLU A 85 10.30 6.53 15.20
C GLU A 85 9.41 7.76 15.01
N LEU A 86 8.57 7.81 13.95
CA LEU A 86 7.59 8.89 13.78
C LEU A 86 6.56 8.90 14.92
N LEU A 87 6.02 7.74 15.29
CA LEU A 87 5.06 7.63 16.38
C LEU A 87 5.66 8.10 17.72
N GLY A 88 6.95 7.86 17.95
CA GLY A 88 7.68 8.32 19.12
C GLY A 88 7.87 9.85 19.20
N ARG A 89 7.70 10.59 18.10
CA ARG A 89 7.81 12.07 18.09
C ARG A 89 6.60 12.78 18.68
N GLY A 90 5.49 12.09 18.87
CA GLY A 90 4.26 12.65 19.41
C GLY A 90 3.51 13.57 18.44
N PRO A 91 2.53 14.34 18.95
CA PRO A 91 1.59 15.10 18.11
C PRO A 91 2.24 16.10 17.14
N GLN A 92 1.75 16.14 15.91
CA GLN A 92 2.22 17.00 14.80
C GLN A 92 1.22 18.14 14.58
N ALA A 93 1.01 18.96 15.61
CA ALA A 93 -0.05 19.97 15.65
C ALA A 93 0.05 21.06 14.57
N SER A 94 1.22 21.32 14.02
CA SER A 94 1.45 22.30 12.94
C SER A 94 1.24 21.73 11.54
N ALA A 95 1.14 20.39 11.41
CA ALA A 95 0.90 19.74 10.13
C ALA A 95 -0.54 20.00 9.64
N TRP A 96 -0.76 19.89 8.34
CA TRP A 96 -2.10 19.86 7.77
C TRP A 96 -2.73 18.46 7.91
N ALA A 97 -1.92 17.41 7.76
CA ALA A 97 -2.30 16.02 7.96
C ALA A 97 -1.04 15.18 8.25
N VAL A 98 -1.20 13.92 8.65
CA VAL A 98 -0.12 12.94 8.73
C VAL A 98 -0.41 11.78 7.78
N LYS A 99 0.64 11.30 7.07
CA LYS A 99 0.50 10.25 6.06
C LYS A 99 1.16 8.96 6.50
N GLY A 100 0.40 7.85 6.34
CA GLY A 100 0.90 6.48 6.34
C GLY A 100 0.81 5.85 4.96
N GLN A 101 1.40 4.67 4.80
CA GLN A 101 1.31 3.86 3.57
C GLN A 101 1.40 2.38 3.88
N VAL A 102 0.78 1.58 3.01
CA VAL A 102 0.91 0.12 2.97
C VAL A 102 1.06 -0.32 1.52
N THR A 103 1.77 -1.43 1.29
CA THR A 103 1.77 -2.06 -0.03
C THR A 103 0.39 -2.63 -0.31
N GLY A 104 -0.15 -2.32 -1.49
CA GLY A 104 -1.48 -2.74 -1.88
C GLY A 104 -1.58 -4.24 -2.18
N PRO A 105 -2.79 -4.80 -2.08
CA PRO A 105 -3.01 -6.24 -2.17
C PRO A 105 -2.69 -6.81 -3.54
N ILE A 106 -2.91 -6.05 -4.61
CA ILE A 106 -2.64 -6.50 -5.98
C ILE A 106 -1.13 -6.59 -6.21
N SER A 107 -0.40 -5.55 -5.85
CA SER A 107 1.06 -5.52 -5.98
C SER A 107 1.73 -6.57 -5.11
N PHE A 108 1.27 -6.74 -3.87
CA PHE A 108 1.79 -7.78 -2.98
C PHE A 108 1.58 -9.16 -3.61
N GLY A 109 0.34 -9.49 -3.99
CA GLY A 109 0.00 -10.82 -4.48
C GLY A 109 0.57 -11.17 -5.86
N LEU A 110 0.89 -10.18 -6.71
CA LEU A 110 1.59 -10.40 -7.98
C LEU A 110 3.10 -10.60 -7.77
N GLN A 111 3.71 -9.87 -6.84
CA GLN A 111 5.15 -9.94 -6.59
C GLN A 111 5.55 -11.14 -5.74
N VAL A 112 4.78 -11.43 -4.69
CA VAL A 112 5.06 -12.57 -3.81
C VAL A 112 4.50 -13.84 -4.43
N THR A 113 5.39 -14.81 -4.69
CA THR A 113 5.02 -16.08 -5.34
C THR A 113 4.96 -17.22 -4.33
N ASP A 114 4.27 -18.29 -4.70
CA ASP A 114 4.37 -19.57 -4.01
C ASP A 114 5.72 -20.28 -4.28
N THR A 115 5.90 -21.44 -3.70
CA THR A 115 7.10 -22.28 -3.89
C THR A 115 7.27 -22.78 -5.32
N HIS A 116 6.22 -22.72 -6.15
CA HIS A 116 6.23 -23.05 -7.59
C HIS A 116 6.37 -21.82 -8.50
N LEU A 117 6.69 -20.65 -7.95
CA LEU A 117 6.82 -19.37 -8.65
C LEU A 117 5.50 -18.85 -9.28
N ARG A 118 4.35 -19.31 -8.82
CA ARG A 118 3.06 -18.78 -9.20
C ARG A 118 2.72 -17.60 -8.28
N PRO A 119 2.30 -16.44 -8.81
CA PRO A 119 1.87 -15.33 -7.98
C PRO A 119 0.79 -15.74 -6.98
N SER A 120 0.99 -15.36 -5.72
CA SER A 120 0.08 -15.72 -4.62
C SER A 120 -1.32 -15.15 -4.78
N LEU A 121 -1.47 -14.11 -5.57
CA LEU A 121 -2.75 -13.52 -5.95
C LEU A 121 -3.70 -14.49 -6.66
N TYR A 122 -3.17 -15.54 -7.30
CA TYR A 122 -3.95 -16.51 -8.08
C TYR A 122 -4.50 -17.68 -7.26
N ASP A 123 -4.16 -17.75 -5.97
CA ASP A 123 -4.86 -18.60 -5.02
C ASP A 123 -5.96 -17.77 -4.33
N ASP A 124 -7.21 -18.22 -4.41
CA ASP A 124 -8.36 -17.43 -3.94
C ASP A 124 -8.33 -17.17 -2.44
N MET A 125 -7.89 -18.17 -1.64
CA MET A 125 -7.81 -18.03 -0.20
C MET A 125 -6.64 -17.13 0.19
N MET A 126 -5.47 -17.28 -0.46
CA MET A 126 -4.32 -16.43 -0.21
C MET A 126 -4.57 -14.98 -0.62
N ARG A 127 -5.28 -14.77 -1.74
CA ARG A 127 -5.73 -13.44 -2.16
C ARG A 127 -6.59 -12.76 -1.08
N ASP A 128 -7.54 -13.49 -0.52
CA ASP A 128 -8.40 -12.98 0.56
C ASP A 128 -7.59 -12.68 1.84
N VAL A 129 -6.66 -13.56 2.21
CA VAL A 129 -5.72 -13.33 3.33
C VAL A 129 -4.89 -12.06 3.10
N ILE A 130 -4.35 -11.86 1.88
CA ILE A 130 -3.57 -10.66 1.53
C ILE A 130 -4.41 -9.40 1.72
N ILE A 131 -5.62 -9.35 1.17
CA ILE A 131 -6.53 -8.19 1.26
C ILE A 131 -6.81 -7.86 2.73
N LYS A 132 -7.17 -8.86 3.53
CA LYS A 132 -7.49 -8.70 4.95
C LYS A 132 -6.28 -8.28 5.78
N ASN A 133 -5.12 -8.81 5.46
CA ASN A 133 -3.87 -8.42 6.13
C ASN A 133 -3.52 -6.95 5.84
N VAL A 134 -3.58 -6.54 4.57
CA VAL A 134 -3.36 -5.14 4.16
C VAL A 134 -4.35 -4.21 4.86
N LEU A 135 -5.62 -4.58 4.91
CA LEU A 135 -6.66 -3.82 5.61
C LEU A 135 -6.31 -3.64 7.10
N ARG A 136 -5.93 -4.70 7.82
CA ARG A 136 -5.58 -4.61 9.24
C ARG A 136 -4.33 -3.76 9.51
N HIS A 137 -3.31 -3.89 8.67
CA HIS A 137 -2.13 -3.02 8.75
C HIS A 137 -2.49 -1.55 8.51
N ALA A 138 -3.35 -1.27 7.54
CA ALA A 138 -3.83 0.09 7.25
C ALA A 138 -4.66 0.65 8.41
N GLN A 139 -5.57 -0.14 8.98
CA GLN A 139 -6.38 0.24 10.16
C GLN A 139 -5.51 0.51 11.39
N TRP A 140 -4.50 -0.33 11.63
CA TRP A 140 -3.57 -0.09 12.73
C TRP A 140 -2.80 1.23 12.53
N GLN A 141 -2.26 1.47 11.32
CA GLN A 141 -1.59 2.74 11.03
C GLN A 141 -2.54 3.93 11.19
N GLU A 142 -3.77 3.83 10.70
CA GLU A 142 -4.78 4.87 10.88
C GLU A 142 -4.99 5.20 12.37
N ALA A 143 -5.16 4.18 13.20
CA ALA A 143 -5.38 4.36 14.65
C ALA A 143 -4.17 5.01 15.34
N GLU A 144 -2.95 4.59 15.00
CA GLU A 144 -1.72 5.15 15.57
C GLU A 144 -1.47 6.59 15.07
N LEU A 145 -1.65 6.85 13.78
CA LEU A 145 -1.45 8.17 13.20
C LEU A 145 -2.50 9.18 13.66
N LYS A 146 -3.74 8.74 13.98
CA LYS A 146 -4.76 9.59 14.63
C LYS A 146 -4.31 10.14 15.99
N LYS A 147 -3.36 9.49 16.68
CA LYS A 147 -2.76 10.01 17.92
C LYS A 147 -1.80 11.17 17.66
N LEU A 148 -1.22 11.24 16.46
CA LEU A 148 -0.31 12.32 16.04
C LEU A 148 -1.06 13.53 15.48
N HIS A 149 -2.14 13.29 14.70
CA HIS A 149 -2.94 14.33 14.08
C HIS A 149 -4.35 13.83 13.76
N PRO A 150 -5.42 14.64 13.95
CA PRO A 150 -6.80 14.22 13.68
C PRO A 150 -7.07 13.94 12.20
N ARG A 151 -6.30 14.55 11.29
CA ARG A 151 -6.41 14.31 9.85
C ARG A 151 -5.31 13.37 9.42
N VAL A 152 -5.71 12.17 8.98
CA VAL A 152 -4.82 11.09 8.55
C VAL A 152 -5.07 10.75 7.09
N LEU A 153 -4.01 10.46 6.37
CA LEU A 153 -4.01 9.91 5.02
C LEU A 153 -3.35 8.53 5.08
N VAL A 154 -3.98 7.49 4.54
CA VAL A 154 -3.34 6.19 4.36
C VAL A 154 -3.30 5.85 2.86
N PHE A 155 -2.10 5.66 2.36
CA PHE A 155 -1.86 5.32 0.96
C PHE A 155 -1.70 3.82 0.78
N ILE A 156 -2.38 3.30 -0.24
CA ILE A 156 -2.28 1.92 -0.70
C ILE A 156 -1.43 1.95 -1.98
N ASP A 157 -0.17 1.56 -1.86
CA ASP A 157 0.79 1.66 -2.96
C ASP A 157 0.68 0.46 -3.89
N GLU A 158 0.32 0.70 -5.15
CA GLU A 158 0.03 -0.32 -6.16
C GLU A 158 0.92 -0.20 -7.42
N PRO A 159 2.24 -0.36 -7.31
CA PRO A 159 3.14 -0.26 -8.45
C PRO A 159 2.84 -1.29 -9.55
N PHE A 160 2.39 -2.51 -9.20
CA PHE A 160 2.09 -3.56 -10.17
C PHE A 160 0.80 -3.36 -10.96
N LEU A 161 -0.04 -2.37 -10.63
CA LEU A 161 -1.14 -1.98 -11.50
C LEU A 161 -0.64 -1.47 -12.86
N SER A 162 0.61 -1.09 -12.99
CA SER A 162 1.24 -0.79 -14.28
C SER A 162 1.27 -1.99 -15.23
N MET A 163 1.15 -3.21 -14.70
CA MET A 163 1.11 -4.45 -15.49
C MET A 163 -0.32 -4.92 -15.78
N PHE A 164 -1.34 -4.22 -15.27
CA PHE A 164 -2.74 -4.58 -15.49
C PHE A 164 -3.07 -4.58 -16.98
N GLY A 165 -3.81 -5.62 -17.41
CA GLY A 165 -4.13 -5.84 -18.82
C GLY A 165 -3.01 -6.48 -19.66
N SER A 166 -1.85 -6.75 -19.06
CA SER A 166 -0.77 -7.52 -19.70
C SER A 166 -0.90 -9.02 -19.39
N ALA A 167 -0.13 -9.84 -20.12
CA ALA A 167 -0.07 -11.29 -19.88
C ALA A 167 0.53 -11.65 -18.50
N TYR A 168 1.16 -10.71 -17.82
CA TYR A 168 1.78 -10.92 -16.50
C TYR A 168 0.82 -10.68 -15.33
N ALA A 169 -0.31 -10.02 -15.56
CA ALA A 169 -1.32 -9.75 -14.54
C ALA A 169 -2.68 -10.29 -15.01
N ALA A 170 -2.86 -11.61 -14.86
CA ALA A 170 -4.10 -12.30 -15.24
C ALA A 170 -5.15 -12.18 -14.12
N ILE A 171 -5.59 -10.95 -13.85
CA ILE A 171 -6.65 -10.63 -12.89
C ILE A 171 -7.71 -9.79 -13.58
N SER A 172 -8.99 -10.01 -13.25
CA SER A 172 -10.08 -9.23 -13.80
C SER A 172 -10.12 -7.82 -13.21
N ARG A 173 -10.72 -6.88 -13.98
CA ARG A 173 -10.97 -5.51 -13.51
C ARG A 173 -11.83 -5.52 -12.24
N GLU A 174 -12.85 -6.35 -12.23
CA GLU A 174 -13.80 -6.50 -11.14
C GLU A 174 -13.10 -6.98 -9.85
N ASP A 175 -12.21 -7.96 -9.96
CA ASP A 175 -11.46 -8.47 -8.81
C ASP A 175 -10.49 -7.43 -8.25
N VAL A 176 -9.82 -6.65 -9.12
CA VAL A 176 -8.94 -5.56 -8.67
C VAL A 176 -9.74 -4.49 -7.93
N ILE A 177 -10.86 -4.04 -8.51
CA ILE A 177 -11.72 -3.04 -7.86
C ILE A 177 -12.24 -3.57 -6.52
N ALA A 178 -12.74 -4.81 -6.47
CA ALA A 178 -13.27 -5.40 -5.24
C ALA A 178 -12.20 -5.48 -4.14
N ALA A 179 -10.99 -5.89 -4.49
CA ALA A 179 -9.87 -5.98 -3.54
C ALA A 179 -9.48 -4.60 -2.97
N LEU A 180 -9.42 -3.58 -3.80
CA LEU A 180 -9.11 -2.22 -3.38
C LEU A 180 -10.25 -1.59 -2.56
N GLU A 181 -11.51 -1.80 -2.99
CA GLU A 181 -12.69 -1.30 -2.28
C GLU A 181 -12.80 -1.90 -0.87
N GLU A 182 -12.46 -3.17 -0.67
CA GLU A 182 -12.46 -3.77 0.67
C GLU A 182 -11.49 -3.03 1.61
N VAL A 183 -10.32 -2.63 1.09
CA VAL A 183 -9.35 -1.87 1.89
C VAL A 183 -9.82 -0.44 2.12
N TYR A 184 -10.26 0.27 1.07
CA TYR A 184 -10.65 1.68 1.19
C TYR A 184 -11.85 1.87 2.11
N THR A 185 -12.91 1.06 1.92
CA THR A 185 -14.13 1.16 2.72
C THR A 185 -13.96 0.69 4.17
N GLY A 186 -12.90 -0.06 4.46
CA GLY A 186 -12.54 -0.47 5.80
C GLY A 186 -11.76 0.57 6.61
N LEU A 187 -11.45 1.74 6.03
CA LEU A 187 -10.78 2.87 6.67
C LEU A 187 -11.75 4.05 6.86
N GLU A 188 -11.54 4.82 7.93
CA GLU A 188 -12.30 6.05 8.21
C GLU A 188 -11.54 7.33 7.82
N CYS A 189 -10.23 7.21 7.58
CA CYS A 189 -9.37 8.32 7.15
C CYS A 189 -9.45 8.52 5.63
N TRP A 190 -8.79 9.55 5.12
CA TRP A 190 -8.64 9.72 3.68
C TRP A 190 -7.72 8.65 3.11
N THR A 191 -8.22 7.97 2.09
CA THR A 191 -7.48 6.92 1.38
C THR A 191 -6.77 7.49 0.16
N GLY A 192 -5.55 7.03 -0.08
CA GLY A 192 -4.82 7.37 -1.29
C GLY A 192 -4.34 6.10 -2.02
N THR A 193 -4.08 6.21 -3.31
CA THR A 193 -3.35 5.19 -4.05
C THR A 193 -2.27 5.81 -4.89
N HIS A 194 -1.08 5.22 -4.83
CA HIS A 194 0.03 5.60 -5.69
C HIS A 194 0.32 4.50 -6.70
N CYS A 195 0.44 4.91 -7.98
CA CYS A 195 1.02 4.10 -9.04
C CYS A 195 2.14 4.91 -9.69
N CYS A 196 3.38 4.41 -9.60
CA CYS A 196 4.58 5.10 -10.07
C CYS A 196 4.82 5.00 -11.58
N ALA A 197 3.94 4.32 -12.33
CA ALA A 197 4.02 4.16 -13.77
C ALA A 197 2.63 4.33 -14.41
N ASN A 198 2.55 4.21 -15.73
CA ASN A 198 1.26 4.24 -16.41
C ASN A 198 0.42 2.99 -16.09
N THR A 199 -0.88 3.19 -15.93
CA THR A 199 -1.86 2.11 -15.71
C THR A 199 -3.17 2.44 -16.44
N ASP A 200 -4.14 1.54 -16.39
CA ASP A 200 -5.53 1.86 -16.72
C ASP A 200 -6.16 2.71 -15.59
N TRP A 201 -6.01 4.02 -15.70
CA TRP A 201 -6.52 4.97 -14.71
C TRP A 201 -8.02 4.87 -14.51
N SER A 202 -8.77 4.39 -15.51
CA SER A 202 -10.22 4.21 -15.36
C SER A 202 -10.57 3.22 -14.26
N LEU A 203 -9.66 2.28 -13.95
CA LEU A 203 -9.81 1.33 -12.87
C LEU A 203 -9.83 2.04 -11.51
N LEU A 204 -8.80 2.86 -11.23
CA LEU A 204 -8.68 3.59 -9.97
C LEU A 204 -9.73 4.70 -9.85
N LEU A 205 -10.03 5.41 -10.95
CA LEU A 205 -11.08 6.45 -10.99
C LEU A 205 -12.47 5.89 -10.70
N ALA A 206 -12.70 4.58 -10.92
CA ALA A 206 -13.96 3.89 -10.63
C ALA A 206 -14.09 3.46 -9.16
N THR A 207 -13.02 3.50 -8.36
CA THR A 207 -13.03 3.13 -6.94
C THR A 207 -13.45 4.29 -6.04
N SER A 208 -13.68 3.99 -4.76
CA SER A 208 -14.02 5.00 -3.73
C SER A 208 -12.80 5.78 -3.19
N VAL A 209 -11.58 5.52 -3.69
CA VAL A 209 -10.37 6.21 -3.25
C VAL A 209 -10.51 7.74 -3.28
N ASP A 210 -9.98 8.43 -2.25
CA ASP A 210 -10.06 9.90 -2.16
C ASP A 210 -8.94 10.61 -2.93
N ILE A 211 -7.74 10.00 -2.98
CA ILE A 211 -6.54 10.64 -3.52
C ILE A 211 -5.86 9.71 -4.51
N LEU A 212 -5.68 10.16 -5.75
CA LEU A 212 -4.83 9.48 -6.74
C LEU A 212 -3.48 10.19 -6.84
N ALA A 213 -2.40 9.46 -6.52
CA ALA A 213 -1.04 9.93 -6.68
C ALA A 213 -0.40 9.26 -7.90
N LEU A 214 0.11 10.08 -8.79
CA LEU A 214 0.74 9.64 -10.03
C LEU A 214 2.06 10.37 -10.26
N ASP A 215 2.97 9.71 -10.97
CA ASP A 215 4.11 10.39 -11.57
C ASP A 215 3.60 11.22 -12.75
N ALA A 216 3.26 12.46 -12.45
CA ALA A 216 2.70 13.37 -13.45
C ALA A 216 3.78 13.90 -14.41
N TYR A 217 5.05 13.90 -14.01
CA TYR A 217 6.14 14.23 -14.90
C TYR A 217 6.19 13.29 -16.12
N GLY A 218 6.04 11.98 -15.86
CA GLY A 218 6.07 10.97 -16.91
C GLY A 218 4.72 10.65 -17.54
N TYR A 219 3.60 10.77 -16.79
CA TYR A 219 2.34 10.13 -17.18
C TYR A 219 1.08 11.00 -17.06
N ALA A 220 1.20 12.31 -16.88
CA ALA A 220 0.02 13.19 -16.78
C ALA A 220 -0.90 13.12 -18.01
N GLU A 221 -0.33 13.01 -19.23
CA GLU A 221 -1.08 12.92 -20.48
C GLU A 221 -1.94 11.65 -20.55
N ASN A 222 -1.47 10.55 -19.93
CA ASN A 222 -2.21 9.29 -19.90
C ASN A 222 -3.50 9.39 -19.07
N LEU A 223 -3.48 10.16 -17.97
CA LEU A 223 -4.68 10.41 -17.18
C LEU A 223 -5.72 11.22 -17.97
N ALA A 224 -5.28 12.11 -18.85
CA ALA A 224 -6.16 12.92 -19.70
C ALA A 224 -6.94 12.11 -20.75
N LEU A 225 -6.61 10.83 -20.95
CA LEU A 225 -7.37 9.92 -21.82
C LEU A 225 -8.72 9.50 -21.22
N TYR A 226 -8.98 9.79 -19.93
CA TYR A 226 -10.17 9.41 -19.17
C TYR A 226 -10.96 10.63 -18.67
N PRO A 227 -11.36 11.57 -19.56
CA PRO A 227 -11.92 12.86 -19.11
C PRO A 227 -13.27 12.73 -18.39
N GLY A 228 -14.07 11.71 -18.72
CA GLY A 228 -15.37 11.46 -18.10
C GLY A 228 -15.23 10.93 -16.67
N GLU A 229 -14.42 9.91 -16.51
CA GLU A 229 -14.11 9.27 -15.23
C GLU A 229 -13.39 10.25 -14.30
N LEU A 230 -12.41 10.99 -14.85
CA LEU A 230 -11.68 12.01 -14.10
C LEU A 230 -12.62 13.12 -13.58
N ARG A 231 -13.55 13.59 -14.43
CA ARG A 231 -14.55 14.57 -13.99
C ARG A 231 -15.41 14.00 -12.87
N THR A 232 -15.91 12.78 -13.00
CA THR A 232 -16.72 12.12 -11.98
C THR A 232 -15.97 11.99 -10.66
N PHE A 233 -14.68 11.62 -10.74
CA PHE A 233 -13.79 11.52 -9.58
C PHE A 233 -13.65 12.89 -8.87
N LEU A 234 -13.36 13.95 -9.61
CA LEU A 234 -13.18 15.29 -9.06
C LEU A 234 -14.50 15.88 -8.53
N ASP A 235 -15.63 15.67 -9.24
CA ASP A 235 -16.96 16.19 -8.83
C ASP A 235 -17.44 15.57 -7.51
N ARG A 236 -17.00 14.36 -7.17
CA ARG A 236 -17.28 13.73 -5.86
C ARG A 236 -16.30 14.15 -4.76
N GLY A 237 -15.35 15.04 -5.06
CA GLY A 237 -14.35 15.54 -4.10
C GLY A 237 -13.01 14.82 -4.16
N GLY A 238 -12.78 13.96 -5.12
CA GLY A 238 -11.50 13.29 -5.35
C GLY A 238 -10.36 14.27 -5.59
N MET A 239 -9.16 13.92 -5.16
CA MET A 239 -7.96 14.76 -5.24
C MET A 239 -6.87 14.11 -6.06
N LEU A 240 -6.06 14.93 -6.76
CA LEU A 240 -4.87 14.45 -7.47
C LEU A 240 -3.61 14.93 -6.74
N ALA A 241 -2.74 13.98 -6.41
CA ALA A 241 -1.40 14.25 -5.91
C ALA A 241 -0.40 14.15 -7.08
N TRP A 242 0.09 15.29 -7.52
CA TRP A 242 0.93 15.41 -8.71
C TRP A 242 2.41 15.22 -8.37
N GLY A 243 3.02 14.12 -8.82
CA GLY A 243 4.47 13.91 -8.83
C GLY A 243 5.10 14.70 -9.98
N LEU A 244 5.44 15.96 -9.74
CA LEU A 244 5.97 16.87 -10.76
C LEU A 244 7.49 16.87 -10.86
N ILE A 245 8.18 16.40 -9.83
CA ILE A 245 9.64 16.34 -9.77
C ILE A 245 10.07 14.94 -10.17
N PRO A 246 10.91 14.79 -11.22
CA PRO A 246 11.40 13.48 -11.62
C PRO A 246 12.28 12.88 -10.51
N ASN A 247 12.25 11.56 -10.39
CA ASN A 247 12.99 10.81 -9.38
C ASN A 247 14.39 10.36 -9.84
N THR A 248 14.76 10.67 -11.07
CA THR A 248 16.12 10.42 -11.60
C THR A 248 16.96 11.67 -11.53
N GLY A 249 18.24 11.54 -11.09
CA GLY A 249 19.14 12.69 -10.92
C GLY A 249 19.38 13.46 -12.21
N GLU A 250 19.50 12.77 -13.34
CA GLU A 250 19.73 13.40 -14.65
C GLU A 250 18.55 14.26 -15.11
N GLU A 251 17.33 13.79 -14.89
CA GLU A 251 16.11 14.54 -15.24
C GLU A 251 15.85 15.68 -14.25
N ALA A 252 16.16 15.48 -12.96
CA ALA A 252 16.00 16.51 -11.93
C ALA A 252 16.97 17.69 -12.11
N GLU A 253 18.17 17.47 -12.67
CA GLU A 253 19.12 18.52 -13.00
C GLU A 253 18.72 19.35 -14.23
N ALA A 254 17.75 18.86 -15.01
CA ALA A 254 17.28 19.53 -16.24
C ALA A 254 16.10 20.50 -15.99
N ILE A 255 15.57 20.55 -14.76
CA ILE A 255 14.50 21.46 -14.32
C ILE A 255 15.11 22.70 -13.67
#